data_405d762922d499b07bf75c65d54dc133
#
_entry.id   405d762922d499b07bf75c65d54dc133
#
_cell.length_a   1.000
_cell.length_b   1.000
_cell.length_c   1.000
_cell.angle_alpha   90.00
_cell.angle_beta   90.00
_cell.angle_gamma   90.00
#
_symmetry.space_group_name_H-M   'P 1'
#
loop_
_entity.id
_entity.type
_entity.pdbx_description
1 polymer ?
#
loop_
_entity_poly.entity_id
_entity_poly.type
_entity_poly.pdbx_seq_one_letter_code
_entity_poly.pdbx_strand_id
1 'polypeptide(L)'
;MTTTADNATPTVTGPTVRRTAWIAVALAVFASAWGGNEFTPLLVMYRETGNFGAVAVDALLFLYVVGIVPSLLISGPLSDRYGRRPLMLPAPVFAAVGSLLLALGANSIVLLSIGRVFSGIALGLSMAVGGSWITELSVRGGAGAASGARRAAMSLTAGFGIGAGVAGALAQWAPWPHVLAYVVNISLAAIALVLLLVRAPETRSPSGTPGRLVDDLKIPSAAHRRFLFVVLPVAPWVFGACASAYAIIPALMSARTAGAPIAFAALCCVLGLAAGFGIQSLGRRIDNPDGVRGVAAALTVLAIGMALAALAAHMLTIWMSLIAATVLGCGYGMAMIAGLLEVQRIAARSGRNDLAGLTAVFYSVTYLGFAIPAVLALITEFWHAVTYTHMFIFGIVAALLCLAIALYGHRRHAVAA
;
A
#
# COMPACT_ATOMS: atom_id res chain seq x y z
N MET A 1 -39.68 34.85 -30.78
CA MET A 1 -38.31 35.25 -30.38
C MET A 1 -37.83 34.25 -29.37
N THR A 2 -37.12 33.22 -29.82
CA THR A 2 -36.54 32.16 -29.01
C THR A 2 -35.06 32.48 -28.80
N THR A 3 -34.70 32.88 -27.61
CA THR A 3 -33.31 33.07 -27.17
C THR A 3 -32.65 31.72 -26.92
N THR A 4 -31.77 31.33 -27.83
CA THR A 4 -30.84 30.22 -27.64
C THR A 4 -29.84 30.59 -26.54
N ALA A 5 -29.92 29.92 -25.40
CA ALA A 5 -28.89 29.98 -24.35
C ALA A 5 -27.61 29.28 -24.86
N ASP A 6 -26.60 30.07 -25.06
CA ASP A 6 -25.25 29.64 -25.40
C ASP A 6 -24.66 28.87 -24.21
N ASN A 7 -24.59 27.57 -24.33
CA ASN A 7 -23.87 26.69 -23.38
C ASN A 7 -22.35 26.84 -23.59
N ALA A 8 -21.81 27.95 -23.13
CA ALA A 8 -20.36 28.14 -23.07
C ALA A 8 -19.76 27.17 -22.06
N THR A 9 -19.18 26.09 -22.55
CA THR A 9 -18.28 25.24 -21.79
C THR A 9 -17.18 26.12 -21.15
N PRO A 10 -16.91 26.05 -19.83
CA PRO A 10 -15.89 26.88 -19.23
C PRO A 10 -14.53 26.48 -19.81
N THR A 11 -13.98 27.38 -20.63
CA THR A 11 -12.61 27.30 -21.12
C THR A 11 -11.66 27.49 -19.95
N VAL A 12 -11.01 26.43 -19.53
CA VAL A 12 -9.92 26.45 -18.52
C VAL A 12 -8.73 27.20 -19.16
N THR A 13 -8.68 28.52 -18.98
CA THR A 13 -7.57 29.38 -19.37
C THR A 13 -6.44 29.25 -18.36
N GLY A 14 -5.69 28.16 -18.41
CA GLY A 14 -4.40 28.00 -17.72
C GLY A 14 -3.29 27.75 -18.74
N PRO A 15 -2.02 28.01 -18.41
CA PRO A 15 -0.90 27.74 -19.31
C PRO A 15 -0.95 26.29 -19.77
N THR A 16 -0.75 26.06 -21.07
CA THR A 16 -0.79 24.74 -21.70
C THR A 16 0.26 23.82 -21.06
N VAL A 17 -0.19 22.83 -20.30
CA VAL A 17 0.70 21.85 -19.66
C VAL A 17 1.11 20.82 -20.71
N ARG A 18 2.40 20.51 -20.78
CA ARG A 18 2.89 19.46 -21.68
C ARG A 18 2.16 18.14 -21.39
N ARG A 19 1.69 17.45 -22.45
CA ARG A 19 0.99 16.16 -22.35
C ARG A 19 1.73 15.07 -21.56
N THR A 20 3.04 15.23 -21.38
CA THR A 20 3.96 14.30 -20.69
C THR A 20 4.33 14.75 -19.28
N ALA A 21 3.82 15.88 -18.79
CA ALA A 21 4.21 16.43 -17.48
C ALA A 21 3.90 15.46 -16.31
N TRP A 22 2.81 14.68 -16.43
CA TRP A 22 2.43 13.67 -15.45
C TRP A 22 3.51 12.59 -15.24
N ILE A 23 4.38 12.31 -16.24
CA ILE A 23 5.43 11.28 -16.17
C ILE A 23 6.44 11.58 -15.06
N ALA A 24 6.75 12.85 -14.83
CA ALA A 24 7.68 13.24 -13.78
C ALA A 24 7.14 12.87 -12.39
N VAL A 25 5.86 13.13 -12.14
CA VAL A 25 5.20 12.76 -10.88
C VAL A 25 5.02 11.24 -10.78
N ALA A 26 4.67 10.60 -11.90
CA ALA A 26 4.52 9.15 -11.98
C ALA A 26 5.83 8.41 -11.63
N LEU A 27 6.98 8.92 -12.10
CA LEU A 27 8.28 8.36 -11.74
C LEU A 27 8.61 8.56 -10.25
N ALA A 28 8.23 9.70 -9.66
CA ALA A 28 8.44 9.92 -8.24
C ALA A 28 7.57 9.00 -7.37
N VAL A 29 6.31 8.78 -7.76
CA VAL A 29 5.43 7.79 -7.12
C VAL A 29 6.00 6.37 -7.27
N PHE A 30 6.48 6.03 -8.47
CA PHE A 30 7.12 4.74 -8.75
C PHE A 30 8.37 4.52 -7.89
N ALA A 31 9.28 5.50 -7.81
CA ALA A 31 10.50 5.41 -7.01
C ALA A 31 10.20 5.28 -5.51
N SER A 32 9.22 6.03 -5.00
CA SER A 32 8.80 5.92 -3.60
C SER A 32 8.16 4.56 -3.29
N ALA A 33 7.36 4.02 -4.21
CA ALA A 33 6.77 2.69 -4.07
C ALA A 33 7.82 1.58 -4.17
N TRP A 34 8.80 1.73 -5.08
CA TRP A 34 9.97 0.87 -5.17
C TRP A 34 10.71 0.80 -3.84
N GLY A 35 11.16 1.95 -3.29
CA GLY A 35 11.86 2.03 -2.01
C GLY A 35 11.03 1.53 -0.83
N GLY A 36 9.70 1.66 -0.92
CA GLY A 36 8.79 1.08 0.06
C GLY A 36 8.84 -0.44 0.13
N ASN A 37 9.02 -1.11 -1.00
CA ASN A 37 8.88 -2.57 -1.09
C ASN A 37 10.16 -3.33 -1.48
N GLU A 38 11.24 -2.65 -1.86
CA GLU A 38 12.54 -3.28 -2.15
C GLU A 38 13.13 -4.05 -0.96
N PHE A 39 12.83 -3.58 0.26
CA PHE A 39 13.28 -4.20 1.50
C PHE A 39 12.61 -5.55 1.78
N THR A 40 11.38 -5.74 1.30
CA THR A 40 10.53 -6.90 1.67
C THR A 40 11.18 -8.25 1.33
N PRO A 41 11.68 -8.53 0.12
CA PRO A 41 12.35 -9.80 -0.19
C PRO A 41 13.69 -9.96 0.57
N LEU A 42 14.32 -8.84 0.96
CA LEU A 42 15.59 -8.85 1.67
C LEU A 42 15.44 -9.21 3.17
N LEU A 43 14.22 -9.25 3.71
CA LEU A 43 13.98 -9.73 5.09
C LEU A 43 14.58 -11.10 5.32
N VAL A 44 14.49 -12.00 4.35
CA VAL A 44 15.10 -13.35 4.44
C VAL A 44 16.62 -13.24 4.56
N MET A 45 17.25 -12.38 3.78
CA MET A 45 18.70 -12.13 3.85
C MET A 45 19.12 -11.62 5.23
N TYR A 46 18.41 -10.62 5.77
CA TYR A 46 18.72 -10.07 7.10
C TYR A 46 18.52 -11.07 8.22
N ARG A 47 17.62 -12.05 8.07
CA ARG A 47 17.44 -13.16 9.01
C ARG A 47 18.58 -14.18 8.95
N GLU A 48 19.12 -14.46 7.77
CA GLU A 48 20.16 -15.48 7.55
C GLU A 48 21.56 -14.95 7.80
N THR A 49 21.84 -13.71 7.39
CA THR A 49 23.19 -13.11 7.43
C THR A 49 23.38 -12.09 8.55
N GLY A 50 22.29 -11.57 9.12
CA GLY A 50 22.33 -10.54 10.14
C GLY A 50 22.44 -11.11 11.55
N ASN A 51 23.10 -10.37 12.45
CA ASN A 51 23.13 -10.65 13.89
C ASN A 51 21.80 -10.20 14.58
N PHE A 52 20.68 -10.24 13.87
CA PHE A 52 19.40 -9.73 14.35
C PHE A 52 18.42 -10.88 14.61
N GLY A 53 17.72 -10.84 15.75
CA GLY A 53 16.64 -11.77 16.03
C GLY A 53 15.45 -11.62 15.08
N ALA A 54 14.69 -12.68 14.89
CA ALA A 54 13.53 -12.71 13.98
C ALA A 54 12.53 -11.57 14.25
N VAL A 55 12.24 -11.31 15.53
CA VAL A 55 11.35 -10.22 15.96
C VAL A 55 11.85 -8.85 15.50
N ALA A 56 13.17 -8.60 15.65
CA ALA A 56 13.77 -7.33 15.25
C ALA A 56 13.66 -7.11 13.72
N VAL A 57 13.94 -8.17 12.94
CA VAL A 57 13.83 -8.11 11.47
C VAL A 57 12.39 -7.90 11.03
N ASP A 58 11.43 -8.59 11.64
CA ASP A 58 10.02 -8.43 11.31
C ASP A 58 9.45 -7.08 11.76
N ALA A 59 9.95 -6.52 12.87
CA ALA A 59 9.60 -5.17 13.30
C ALA A 59 10.02 -4.10 12.29
N LEU A 60 11.08 -4.31 11.50
CA LEU A 60 11.48 -3.40 10.42
C LEU A 60 10.40 -3.25 9.34
N LEU A 61 9.59 -4.29 9.12
CA LEU A 61 8.45 -4.19 8.20
C LEU A 61 7.38 -3.26 8.76
N PHE A 62 7.16 -3.27 10.08
CA PHE A 62 6.19 -2.39 10.74
C PHE A 62 6.71 -0.95 10.90
N LEU A 63 8.00 -0.74 11.13
CA LEU A 63 8.58 0.60 11.29
C LEU A 63 8.37 1.50 10.07
N TYR A 64 8.27 0.93 8.90
CA TYR A 64 7.84 1.61 7.69
C TYR A 64 6.46 2.29 7.84
N VAL A 65 5.53 1.68 8.57
CA VAL A 65 4.19 2.19 8.81
C VAL A 65 4.22 3.46 9.68
N VAL A 66 5.20 3.56 10.59
CA VAL A 66 5.40 4.75 11.43
C VAL A 66 5.68 5.99 10.58
N GLY A 67 6.34 5.84 9.44
CA GLY A 67 6.56 6.92 8.48
C GLY A 67 5.33 7.17 7.59
N ILE A 68 4.67 6.11 7.11
CA ILE A 68 3.55 6.22 6.17
C ILE A 68 2.35 6.92 6.78
N VAL A 69 1.89 6.45 7.94
CA VAL A 69 0.59 6.87 8.51
C VAL A 69 0.53 8.37 8.77
N PRO A 70 1.49 8.98 9.49
CA PRO A 70 1.47 10.43 9.71
C PRO A 70 1.56 11.21 8.39
N SER A 71 2.46 10.78 7.48
CA SER A 71 2.65 11.46 6.19
C SER A 71 1.39 11.41 5.34
N LEU A 72 0.72 10.26 5.29
CA LEU A 72 -0.51 10.06 4.53
C LEU A 72 -1.66 10.93 5.05
N LEU A 73 -1.84 10.98 6.38
CA LEU A 73 -2.92 11.74 7.01
C LEU A 73 -2.72 13.26 6.89
N ILE A 74 -1.47 13.74 7.03
CA ILE A 74 -1.18 15.17 7.10
C ILE A 74 -0.97 15.76 5.70
N SER A 75 -0.35 15.03 4.76
CA SER A 75 0.07 15.60 3.47
C SER A 75 -1.08 15.91 2.53
N GLY A 76 -2.20 15.19 2.63
CA GLY A 76 -3.40 15.47 1.84
C GLY A 76 -3.92 16.90 2.08
N PRO A 77 -4.37 17.23 3.30
CA PRO A 77 -4.81 18.57 3.68
C PRO A 77 -3.76 19.65 3.43
N LEU A 78 -2.48 19.37 3.74
CA LEU A 78 -1.40 20.33 3.48
C LEU A 78 -1.23 20.61 1.98
N SER A 79 -1.34 19.58 1.12
CA SER A 79 -1.21 19.78 -0.32
C SER A 79 -2.39 20.55 -0.92
N ASP A 80 -3.55 20.50 -0.28
CA ASP A 80 -4.70 21.29 -0.65
C ASP A 80 -4.54 22.76 -0.30
N ARG A 81 -3.80 23.06 0.79
CA ARG A 81 -3.51 24.45 1.23
C ARG A 81 -2.32 25.08 0.52
N TYR A 82 -1.21 24.34 0.40
CA TYR A 82 0.08 24.88 -0.06
C TYR A 82 0.43 24.51 -1.49
N GLY A 83 -0.35 23.65 -2.14
CA GLY A 83 -0.08 23.16 -3.48
C GLY A 83 0.51 21.75 -3.50
N ARG A 84 0.48 21.13 -4.67
CA ARG A 84 0.95 19.74 -4.88
C ARG A 84 2.48 19.66 -4.86
N ARG A 85 3.12 20.61 -5.53
CA ARG A 85 4.57 20.59 -5.78
C ARG A 85 5.39 20.66 -4.49
N PRO A 86 5.19 21.60 -3.55
CA PRO A 86 6.01 21.71 -2.35
C PRO A 86 5.88 20.48 -1.45
N LEU A 87 4.73 19.80 -1.45
CA LEU A 87 4.51 18.59 -0.64
C LEU A 87 5.08 17.33 -1.30
N MET A 88 5.19 17.29 -2.63
CA MET A 88 5.69 16.12 -3.35
C MET A 88 7.21 16.13 -3.56
N LEU A 89 7.84 17.32 -3.66
CA LEU A 89 9.29 17.45 -3.86
C LEU A 89 10.14 16.73 -2.78
N PRO A 90 9.77 16.74 -1.49
CA PRO A 90 10.51 16.01 -0.46
C PRO A 90 10.44 14.49 -0.61
N ALA A 91 9.42 13.92 -1.28
CA ALA A 91 9.24 12.48 -1.35
C ALA A 91 10.43 11.72 -1.97
N PRO A 92 10.97 12.10 -3.16
CA PRO A 92 12.17 11.44 -3.69
C PRO A 92 13.40 11.64 -2.81
N VAL A 93 13.51 12.77 -2.10
CA VAL A 93 14.63 13.02 -1.17
C VAL A 93 14.54 12.02 0.00
N PHE A 94 13.37 11.87 0.62
CA PHE A 94 13.17 10.90 1.68
C PHE A 94 13.37 9.45 1.19
N ALA A 95 12.95 9.13 -0.05
CA ALA A 95 13.21 7.82 -0.64
C ALA A 95 14.71 7.56 -0.79
N ALA A 96 15.48 8.51 -1.31
CA ALA A 96 16.93 8.39 -1.47
C ALA A 96 17.64 8.30 -0.11
N VAL A 97 17.27 9.11 0.87
CA VAL A 97 17.84 9.07 2.23
C VAL A 97 17.50 7.74 2.91
N GLY A 98 16.25 7.27 2.78
CA GLY A 98 15.82 5.97 3.30
C GLY A 98 16.67 4.84 2.74
N SER A 99 16.81 4.74 1.41
CA SER A 99 17.62 3.72 0.75
C SER A 99 19.12 3.85 1.07
N LEU A 100 19.64 5.07 1.25
CA LEU A 100 21.03 5.28 1.69
C LEU A 100 21.25 4.71 3.09
N LEU A 101 20.36 4.99 4.03
CA LEU A 101 20.43 4.47 5.39
C LEU A 101 20.31 2.93 5.44
N LEU A 102 19.45 2.36 4.57
CA LEU A 102 19.31 0.92 4.42
C LEU A 102 20.60 0.29 3.84
N ALA A 103 21.20 0.91 2.84
CA ALA A 103 22.46 0.45 2.24
C ALA A 103 23.63 0.45 3.24
N LEU A 104 23.69 1.46 4.11
CA LEU A 104 24.72 1.60 5.14
C LEU A 104 24.38 0.78 6.41
N GLY A 105 23.15 0.35 6.55
CA GLY A 105 22.60 -0.24 7.76
C GLY A 105 22.75 -1.76 7.87
N ALA A 106 23.46 -2.45 6.99
CA ALA A 106 23.53 -3.91 6.93
C ALA A 106 23.79 -4.59 8.29
N ASN A 107 24.56 -3.95 9.17
CA ASN A 107 24.91 -4.44 10.51
C ASN A 107 24.34 -3.58 11.66
N SER A 108 23.39 -2.67 11.36
CA SER A 108 22.83 -1.74 12.33
C SER A 108 21.31 -1.70 12.27
N ILE A 109 20.66 -2.33 13.24
CA ILE A 109 19.19 -2.29 13.35
C ILE A 109 18.65 -0.85 13.46
N VAL A 110 19.42 0.06 14.04
CA VAL A 110 19.04 1.47 14.18
C VAL A 110 19.01 2.16 12.82
N LEU A 111 20.07 2.00 11.99
CA LEU A 111 20.09 2.58 10.63
C LEU A 111 18.99 1.98 9.76
N LEU A 112 18.78 0.67 9.82
CA LEU A 112 17.69 0.00 9.12
C LEU A 112 16.33 0.58 9.56
N SER A 113 16.13 0.75 10.86
CA SER A 113 14.89 1.30 11.42
C SER A 113 14.61 2.73 10.94
N ILE A 114 15.61 3.60 11.02
CA ILE A 114 15.49 4.98 10.55
C ILE A 114 15.25 5.00 9.03
N GLY A 115 16.00 4.19 8.26
CA GLY A 115 15.82 4.05 6.83
C GLY A 115 14.40 3.64 6.45
N ARG A 116 13.81 2.67 7.19
CA ARG A 116 12.42 2.25 7.01
C ARG A 116 11.41 3.37 7.26
N VAL A 117 11.61 4.18 8.31
CA VAL A 117 10.75 5.35 8.59
C VAL A 117 10.82 6.35 7.43
N PHE A 118 12.02 6.69 6.93
CA PHE A 118 12.18 7.60 5.79
C PHE A 118 11.52 7.06 4.50
N SER A 119 11.69 5.77 4.20
CA SER A 119 10.98 5.12 3.08
C SER A 119 9.47 5.22 3.25
N GLY A 120 8.98 5.07 4.48
CA GLY A 120 7.56 5.24 4.82
C GLY A 120 7.07 6.67 4.59
N ILE A 121 7.82 7.68 5.02
CA ILE A 121 7.49 9.10 4.78
C ILE A 121 7.39 9.37 3.27
N ALA A 122 8.37 8.90 2.49
CA ALA A 122 8.38 9.06 1.04
C ALA A 122 7.12 8.48 0.38
N LEU A 123 6.74 7.27 0.78
CA LEU A 123 5.54 6.63 0.24
C LEU A 123 4.26 7.34 0.68
N GLY A 124 4.16 7.73 1.96
CA GLY A 124 2.98 8.43 2.48
C GLY A 124 2.72 9.74 1.73
N LEU A 125 3.77 10.56 1.49
CA LEU A 125 3.70 11.75 0.65
C LEU A 125 3.24 11.43 -0.77
N SER A 126 3.84 10.41 -1.39
CA SER A 126 3.52 9.99 -2.76
C SER A 126 2.10 9.49 -2.92
N MET A 127 1.56 8.76 -1.95
CA MET A 127 0.18 8.27 -1.96
C MET A 127 -0.82 9.40 -1.73
N ALA A 128 -0.55 10.31 -0.80
CA ALA A 128 -1.47 11.40 -0.49
C ALA A 128 -1.55 12.46 -1.61
N VAL A 129 -0.42 12.78 -2.23
CA VAL A 129 -0.30 13.91 -3.17
C VAL A 129 -0.13 13.46 -4.62
N GLY A 130 0.69 12.43 -4.85
CA GLY A 130 1.10 12.01 -6.19
C GLY A 130 -0.06 11.57 -7.06
N GLY A 131 -1.01 10.82 -6.51
CA GLY A 131 -2.18 10.33 -7.25
C GLY A 131 -3.06 11.45 -7.79
N SER A 132 -3.37 12.43 -6.95
CA SER A 132 -4.14 13.62 -7.33
C SER A 132 -3.39 14.46 -8.37
N TRP A 133 -2.10 14.68 -8.15
CA TRP A 133 -1.29 15.49 -9.05
C TRP A 133 -1.11 14.86 -10.44
N ILE A 134 -0.89 13.54 -10.53
CA ILE A 134 -0.87 12.80 -11.80
C ILE A 134 -2.20 12.96 -12.54
N THR A 135 -3.32 12.86 -11.81
CA THR A 135 -4.66 13.00 -12.40
C THR A 135 -4.89 14.41 -12.93
N GLU A 136 -4.58 15.43 -12.13
CA GLU A 136 -4.70 16.85 -12.50
C GLU A 136 -3.84 17.20 -13.73
N LEU A 137 -2.56 16.76 -13.74
CA LEU A 137 -1.66 16.97 -14.89
C LEU A 137 -2.13 16.22 -16.14
N SER A 138 -2.71 15.03 -15.97
CA SER A 138 -3.26 14.25 -17.08
C SER A 138 -4.45 14.96 -17.72
N VAL A 139 -5.37 15.49 -16.91
CA VAL A 139 -6.54 16.25 -17.37
C VAL A 139 -6.10 17.52 -18.07
N ARG A 140 -5.20 18.32 -17.49
CA ARG A 140 -4.65 19.52 -18.12
C ARG A 140 -3.86 19.22 -19.41
N GLY A 141 -3.30 18.01 -19.53
CA GLY A 141 -2.62 17.53 -20.74
C GLY A 141 -3.59 16.97 -21.80
N GLY A 142 -4.91 17.07 -21.60
CA GLY A 142 -5.93 16.63 -22.54
C GLY A 142 -6.37 15.16 -22.42
N ALA A 143 -6.00 14.46 -21.33
CA ALA A 143 -6.50 13.11 -21.04
C ALA A 143 -7.71 13.17 -20.08
N GLY A 144 -8.56 12.14 -20.09
CA GLY A 144 -9.66 12.05 -19.14
C GLY A 144 -9.18 11.73 -17.71
N ALA A 145 -9.96 12.12 -16.69
CA ALA A 145 -9.67 11.86 -15.28
C ALA A 145 -9.46 10.37 -14.97
N ALA A 146 -10.24 9.48 -15.58
CA ALA A 146 -10.09 8.03 -15.45
C ALA A 146 -8.71 7.54 -15.93
N SER A 147 -8.17 8.13 -17.01
CA SER A 147 -6.82 7.83 -17.50
C SER A 147 -5.76 8.30 -16.51
N GLY A 148 -5.94 9.47 -15.89
CA GLY A 148 -5.06 9.99 -14.85
C GLY A 148 -5.03 9.07 -13.62
N ALA A 149 -6.17 8.70 -13.11
CA ALA A 149 -6.29 7.78 -11.98
C ALA A 149 -5.65 6.40 -12.27
N ARG A 150 -5.84 5.87 -13.49
CA ARG A 150 -5.19 4.63 -13.92
C ARG A 150 -3.66 4.76 -13.94
N ARG A 151 -3.12 5.87 -14.48
CA ARG A 151 -1.67 6.16 -14.50
C ARG A 151 -1.10 6.20 -13.08
N ALA A 152 -1.78 6.86 -12.15
CA ALA A 152 -1.38 6.92 -10.75
C ALA A 152 -1.34 5.52 -10.10
N ALA A 153 -2.40 4.74 -10.26
CA ALA A 153 -2.48 3.38 -9.73
C ALA A 153 -1.39 2.47 -10.34
N MET A 154 -1.16 2.54 -11.65
CA MET A 154 -0.12 1.76 -12.33
C MET A 154 1.28 2.14 -11.85
N SER A 155 1.58 3.43 -11.65
CA SER A 155 2.88 3.88 -11.16
C SER A 155 3.18 3.34 -9.77
N LEU A 156 2.20 3.38 -8.87
CA LEU A 156 2.32 2.86 -7.52
C LEU A 156 2.52 1.32 -7.52
N THR A 157 1.64 0.60 -8.24
CA THR A 157 1.67 -0.87 -8.28
C THR A 157 2.92 -1.40 -8.98
N ALA A 158 3.33 -0.76 -10.08
CA ALA A 158 4.56 -1.14 -10.78
C ALA A 158 5.79 -0.89 -9.88
N GLY A 159 5.83 0.22 -9.14
CA GLY A 159 6.90 0.48 -8.17
C GLY A 159 7.00 -0.62 -7.12
N PHE A 160 5.89 -0.99 -6.51
CA PHE A 160 5.87 -2.08 -5.52
C PHE A 160 6.33 -3.44 -6.10
N GLY A 161 5.78 -3.84 -7.24
CA GLY A 161 6.04 -5.17 -7.82
C GLY A 161 7.43 -5.27 -8.44
N ILE A 162 7.82 -4.32 -9.30
CA ILE A 162 9.11 -4.31 -9.97
C ILE A 162 10.22 -4.06 -8.93
N GLY A 163 9.98 -3.16 -7.96
CA GLY A 163 10.91 -2.87 -6.88
C GLY A 163 11.29 -4.12 -6.09
N ALA A 164 10.31 -4.87 -5.62
CA ALA A 164 10.56 -6.12 -4.91
C ALA A 164 11.24 -7.18 -5.80
N GLY A 165 10.77 -7.35 -7.03
CA GLY A 165 11.34 -8.33 -7.97
C GLY A 165 12.80 -8.07 -8.29
N VAL A 166 13.12 -6.82 -8.67
CA VAL A 166 14.50 -6.42 -9.01
C VAL A 166 15.38 -6.42 -7.78
N ALA A 167 14.92 -5.89 -6.64
CA ALA A 167 15.71 -5.89 -5.41
C ALA A 167 16.07 -7.30 -4.95
N GLY A 168 15.10 -8.24 -5.00
CA GLY A 168 15.37 -9.62 -4.66
C GLY A 168 16.31 -10.32 -5.63
N ALA A 169 16.19 -10.06 -6.94
CA ALA A 169 17.10 -10.60 -7.93
C ALA A 169 18.53 -10.07 -7.76
N LEU A 170 18.68 -8.77 -7.52
CA LEU A 170 19.98 -8.14 -7.25
C LEU A 170 20.60 -8.70 -5.96
N ALA A 171 19.83 -8.80 -4.89
CA ALA A 171 20.32 -9.32 -3.62
C ALA A 171 20.69 -10.82 -3.69
N GLN A 172 20.04 -11.60 -4.57
CA GLN A 172 20.32 -13.02 -4.70
C GLN A 172 21.55 -13.32 -5.58
N TRP A 173 21.74 -12.58 -6.69
CA TRP A 173 22.71 -12.98 -7.73
C TRP A 173 23.76 -11.91 -8.08
N ALA A 174 23.53 -10.64 -7.72
CA ALA A 174 24.46 -9.57 -8.02
C ALA A 174 25.51 -9.38 -6.92
N PRO A 175 26.65 -8.71 -7.20
CA PRO A 175 27.58 -8.30 -6.17
C PRO A 175 26.95 -7.29 -5.21
N TRP A 176 27.46 -7.22 -3.98
CA TRP A 176 27.00 -6.32 -2.92
C TRP A 176 25.50 -6.45 -2.59
N PRO A 177 25.03 -7.63 -2.16
CA PRO A 177 23.61 -7.92 -1.96
C PRO A 177 22.89 -6.95 -1.00
N HIS A 178 23.61 -6.39 -0.02
CA HIS A 178 23.10 -5.43 0.95
C HIS A 178 23.05 -3.97 0.43
N VAL A 179 23.61 -3.69 -0.77
CA VAL A 179 23.82 -2.30 -1.23
C VAL A 179 23.17 -2.03 -2.57
N LEU A 180 23.34 -2.94 -3.54
CA LEU A 180 23.03 -2.65 -4.95
C LEU A 180 21.55 -2.35 -5.19
N ALA A 181 20.64 -3.06 -4.54
CA ALA A 181 19.20 -2.79 -4.64
C ALA A 181 18.87 -1.35 -4.23
N TYR A 182 19.44 -0.88 -3.14
CA TYR A 182 19.23 0.47 -2.63
C TYR A 182 19.87 1.55 -3.50
N VAL A 183 21.05 1.30 -4.09
CA VAL A 183 21.69 2.21 -5.05
C VAL A 183 20.82 2.43 -6.28
N VAL A 184 20.14 1.39 -6.76
CA VAL A 184 19.18 1.51 -7.87
C VAL A 184 18.04 2.45 -7.49
N ASN A 185 17.46 2.31 -6.29
CA ASN A 185 16.39 3.21 -5.85
C ASN A 185 16.88 4.65 -5.62
N ILE A 186 18.07 4.84 -5.05
CA ILE A 186 18.69 6.19 -4.92
C ILE A 186 18.78 6.86 -6.29
N SER A 187 19.23 6.11 -7.31
CA SER A 187 19.36 6.63 -8.68
C SER A 187 17.99 6.99 -9.27
N LEU A 188 16.99 6.13 -9.09
CA LEU A 188 15.62 6.40 -9.53
C LEU A 188 15.02 7.62 -8.83
N ALA A 189 15.23 7.76 -7.53
CA ALA A 189 14.74 8.87 -6.75
C ALA A 189 15.43 10.20 -7.17
N ALA A 190 16.74 10.17 -7.43
CA ALA A 190 17.47 11.33 -7.93
C ALA A 190 16.96 11.78 -9.32
N ILE A 191 16.76 10.85 -10.25
CA ILE A 191 16.18 11.13 -11.57
C ILE A 191 14.76 11.70 -11.42
N ALA A 192 13.94 11.10 -10.54
CA ALA A 192 12.60 11.56 -10.27
C ALA A 192 12.58 13.00 -9.71
N LEU A 193 13.46 13.32 -8.78
CA LEU A 193 13.60 14.67 -8.23
C LEU A 193 13.93 15.70 -9.30
N VAL A 194 14.92 15.41 -10.15
CA VAL A 194 15.30 16.30 -11.26
C VAL A 194 14.12 16.50 -12.21
N LEU A 195 13.41 15.43 -12.57
CA LEU A 195 12.25 15.54 -13.46
C LEU A 195 11.09 16.30 -12.81
N LEU A 196 10.84 16.14 -11.51
CA LEU A 196 9.85 16.94 -10.79
C LEU A 196 10.18 18.42 -10.84
N LEU A 197 11.44 18.78 -10.58
CA LEU A 197 11.90 20.17 -10.58
C LEU A 197 11.74 20.83 -11.95
N VAL A 198 12.05 20.10 -13.04
CA VAL A 198 12.11 20.64 -14.40
C VAL A 198 10.78 20.55 -15.15
N ARG A 199 9.97 19.50 -14.91
CA ARG A 199 8.83 19.17 -15.80
C ARG A 199 7.47 19.13 -15.13
N ALA A 200 7.37 19.16 -13.79
CA ALA A 200 6.11 19.09 -13.08
C ALA A 200 5.64 20.49 -12.64
N PRO A 201 4.75 21.16 -13.39
CA PRO A 201 4.19 22.43 -12.98
C PRO A 201 3.17 22.25 -11.85
N GLU A 202 3.05 23.25 -10.99
CA GLU A 202 2.00 23.29 -9.98
C GLU A 202 0.62 23.30 -10.62
N THR A 203 -0.29 22.51 -10.08
CA THR A 203 -1.66 22.40 -10.58
C THR A 203 -2.68 23.06 -9.67
N ARG A 204 -2.32 23.33 -8.43
CA ARG A 204 -3.23 23.93 -7.43
C ARG A 204 -2.65 25.25 -6.94
N SER A 205 -3.41 26.31 -7.11
CA SER A 205 -3.08 27.58 -6.46
C SER A 205 -3.26 27.45 -4.96
N PRO A 206 -2.35 27.97 -4.13
CA PRO A 206 -2.54 28.02 -2.70
C PRO A 206 -3.88 28.67 -2.39
N SER A 207 -4.84 27.92 -1.88
CA SER A 207 -6.08 28.49 -1.40
C SER A 207 -5.82 28.96 0.03
N GLY A 208 -5.87 30.26 0.25
CA GLY A 208 -5.88 30.85 1.59
C GLY A 208 -7.17 30.47 2.32
N THR A 209 -7.38 29.16 2.53
CA THR A 209 -8.55 28.64 3.26
C THR A 209 -8.43 29.13 4.70
N PRO A 210 -9.31 30.03 5.16
CA PRO A 210 -9.32 30.43 6.56
C PRO A 210 -9.74 29.23 7.39
N GLY A 211 -8.92 28.84 8.36
CA GLY A 211 -9.21 27.72 9.25
C GLY A 211 -7.94 27.10 9.84
N ARG A 212 -8.07 26.43 10.99
CA ARG A 212 -6.97 25.72 11.62
C ARG A 212 -6.73 24.40 10.88
N LEU A 213 -5.47 24.01 10.64
CA LEU A 213 -5.11 22.71 10.00
C LEU A 213 -5.76 21.52 10.73
N VAL A 214 -5.91 21.65 12.07
CA VAL A 214 -6.55 20.62 12.90
C VAL A 214 -8.01 20.36 12.49
N ASP A 215 -8.71 21.35 11.95
CA ASP A 215 -10.10 21.18 11.50
C ASP A 215 -10.17 20.37 10.20
N ASP A 216 -9.16 20.48 9.33
CA ASP A 216 -9.05 19.68 8.11
C ASP A 216 -8.65 18.23 8.40
N LEU A 217 -8.05 17.97 9.57
CA LEU A 217 -7.68 16.62 10.03
C LEU A 217 -8.85 15.89 10.71
N LYS A 218 -9.96 16.58 10.98
CA LYS A 218 -11.16 15.93 11.50
C LYS A 218 -11.86 15.15 10.41
N ILE A 219 -12.05 13.86 10.64
CA ILE A 219 -12.67 12.93 9.70
C ILE A 219 -13.89 12.28 10.38
N PRO A 220 -15.02 13.03 10.50
CA PRO A 220 -16.19 12.53 11.20
C PRO A 220 -16.78 11.24 10.61
N SER A 221 -16.60 11.02 9.30
CA SER A 221 -17.06 9.80 8.61
C SER A 221 -16.33 8.55 9.05
N ALA A 222 -15.17 8.65 9.71
CA ALA A 222 -14.47 7.49 10.30
C ALA A 222 -15.24 6.87 11.48
N ALA A 223 -16.09 7.64 12.16
CA ALA A 223 -16.99 7.16 13.21
C ALA A 223 -18.32 6.58 12.66
N HIS A 224 -18.53 6.59 11.35
CA HIS A 224 -19.73 6.07 10.75
C HIS A 224 -19.84 4.55 10.97
N ARG A 225 -21.04 4.08 11.39
CA ARG A 225 -21.25 2.65 11.76
C ARG A 225 -20.82 1.68 10.65
N ARG A 226 -21.08 2.01 9.38
CA ARG A 226 -20.68 1.18 8.24
C ARG A 226 -19.14 1.11 8.09
N PHE A 227 -18.42 2.19 8.43
CA PHE A 227 -16.96 2.15 8.50
C PHE A 227 -16.48 1.18 9.58
N LEU A 228 -17.04 1.28 10.79
CA LEU A 228 -16.63 0.46 11.95
C LEU A 228 -16.95 -1.02 11.79
N PHE A 229 -18.11 -1.36 11.19
CA PHE A 229 -18.55 -2.77 11.12
C PHE A 229 -18.29 -3.44 9.77
N VAL A 230 -18.00 -2.71 8.70
CA VAL A 230 -17.76 -3.28 7.37
C VAL A 230 -16.33 -3.02 6.90
N VAL A 231 -15.85 -1.77 7.00
CA VAL A 231 -14.52 -1.40 6.50
C VAL A 231 -13.43 -1.80 7.48
N LEU A 232 -13.58 -1.48 8.76
CA LEU A 232 -12.57 -1.74 9.78
C LEU A 232 -12.23 -3.24 9.94
N PRO A 233 -13.18 -4.21 9.90
CA PRO A 233 -12.85 -5.62 9.98
C PRO A 233 -12.04 -6.17 8.78
N VAL A 234 -12.19 -5.59 7.58
CA VAL A 234 -11.49 -6.04 6.38
C VAL A 234 -10.16 -5.32 6.16
N ALA A 235 -10.01 -4.07 6.63
CA ALA A 235 -8.86 -3.24 6.31
C ALA A 235 -7.50 -3.83 6.75
N PRO A 236 -7.28 -4.34 7.98
CA PRO A 236 -5.98 -4.90 8.37
C PRO A 236 -5.55 -6.12 7.55
N TRP A 237 -6.52 -6.86 6.98
CA TRP A 237 -6.24 -8.02 6.14
C TRP A 237 -5.56 -7.67 4.83
N VAL A 238 -5.70 -6.44 4.36
CA VAL A 238 -5.06 -5.99 3.11
C VAL A 238 -3.55 -6.25 3.17
N PHE A 239 -2.85 -5.63 4.10
CA PHE A 239 -1.41 -5.86 4.23
C PHE A 239 -1.06 -7.02 5.16
N GLY A 240 -1.99 -7.52 5.98
CA GLY A 240 -1.82 -8.77 6.72
C GLY A 240 -1.70 -9.99 5.80
N ALA A 241 -2.51 -10.06 4.74
CA ALA A 241 -2.39 -11.09 3.71
C ALA A 241 -1.06 -10.97 2.95
N CYS A 242 -0.70 -9.73 2.57
CA CYS A 242 0.57 -9.45 1.93
C CYS A 242 1.76 -9.89 2.79
N ALA A 243 1.80 -9.47 4.04
CA ALA A 243 2.86 -9.84 4.99
C ALA A 243 2.95 -11.36 5.19
N SER A 244 1.81 -12.05 5.23
CA SER A 244 1.78 -13.52 5.28
C SER A 244 2.37 -14.14 4.02
N ALA A 245 2.01 -13.62 2.84
CA ALA A 245 2.40 -14.17 1.55
C ALA A 245 3.90 -14.02 1.25
N TYR A 246 4.50 -12.86 1.57
CA TYR A 246 5.86 -12.57 1.13
C TYR A 246 6.87 -12.24 2.23
N ALA A 247 6.46 -12.26 3.50
CA ALA A 247 7.40 -12.18 4.63
C ALA A 247 7.41 -13.48 5.44
N ILE A 248 6.24 -14.02 5.83
CA ILE A 248 6.17 -15.21 6.70
C ILE A 248 6.43 -16.49 5.90
N ILE A 249 5.69 -16.73 4.81
CA ILE A 249 5.84 -17.95 4.00
C ILE A 249 7.28 -18.13 3.47
N PRO A 250 7.93 -17.12 2.86
CA PRO A 250 9.31 -17.27 2.41
C PRO A 250 10.30 -17.54 3.54
N ALA A 251 10.11 -16.93 4.71
CA ALA A 251 10.96 -17.19 5.86
C ALA A 251 10.88 -18.65 6.34
N LEU A 252 9.68 -19.26 6.31
CA LEU A 252 9.50 -20.68 6.64
C LEU A 252 10.13 -21.62 5.60
N MET A 253 10.27 -21.13 4.35
CA MET A 253 10.76 -21.92 3.22
C MET A 253 12.25 -21.72 2.95
N SER A 254 12.96 -20.85 3.70
CA SER A 254 14.34 -20.49 3.37
C SER A 254 15.26 -21.71 3.22
N ALA A 255 15.19 -22.67 4.15
CA ALA A 255 15.95 -23.92 4.09
C ALA A 255 15.57 -24.88 2.94
N ARG A 256 14.42 -24.66 2.30
CA ARG A 256 13.89 -25.54 1.22
C ARG A 256 14.08 -24.98 -0.19
N THR A 257 14.60 -23.77 -0.32
CA THR A 257 14.66 -23.03 -1.60
C THR A 257 15.95 -23.21 -2.37
N ALA A 258 16.70 -24.29 -2.09
CA ALA A 258 17.88 -24.72 -2.86
C ALA A 258 18.91 -23.60 -3.13
N GLY A 259 19.21 -22.79 -2.11
CA GLY A 259 20.20 -21.71 -2.21
C GLY A 259 19.70 -20.40 -2.86
N ALA A 260 18.38 -20.27 -3.10
CA ALA A 260 17.79 -19.08 -3.66
C ALA A 260 16.63 -18.50 -2.80
N PRO A 261 16.81 -18.33 -1.47
CA PRO A 261 15.71 -17.91 -0.58
C PRO A 261 15.23 -16.49 -0.84
N ILE A 262 16.12 -15.57 -1.20
CA ILE A 262 15.76 -14.17 -1.48
C ILE A 262 14.96 -14.08 -2.78
N ALA A 263 15.37 -14.81 -3.82
CA ALA A 263 14.62 -14.87 -5.08
C ALA A 263 13.24 -15.49 -4.90
N PHE A 264 13.11 -16.50 -4.04
CA PHE A 264 11.82 -17.09 -3.70
C PHE A 264 10.92 -16.07 -2.96
N ALA A 265 11.45 -15.31 -2.02
CA ALA A 265 10.70 -14.23 -1.37
C ALA A 265 10.25 -13.16 -2.36
N ALA A 266 11.12 -12.76 -3.28
CA ALA A 266 10.78 -11.83 -4.36
C ALA A 266 9.68 -12.40 -5.27
N LEU A 267 9.75 -13.68 -5.63
CA LEU A 267 8.74 -14.35 -6.45
C LEU A 267 7.37 -14.37 -5.73
N CYS A 268 7.32 -14.72 -4.45
CA CYS A 268 6.09 -14.68 -3.66
C CYS A 268 5.51 -13.25 -3.62
N CYS A 269 6.37 -12.23 -3.45
CA CYS A 269 5.96 -10.84 -3.44
C CYS A 269 5.37 -10.41 -4.79
N VAL A 270 6.06 -10.68 -5.90
CA VAL A 270 5.61 -10.33 -7.25
C VAL A 270 4.32 -11.06 -7.60
N LEU A 271 4.21 -12.37 -7.31
CA LEU A 271 3.00 -13.15 -7.56
C LEU A 271 1.82 -12.63 -6.74
N GLY A 272 2.02 -12.38 -5.45
CA GLY A 272 0.97 -11.85 -4.57
C GLY A 272 0.47 -10.47 -5.03
N LEU A 273 1.37 -9.55 -5.37
CA LEU A 273 1.02 -8.22 -5.86
C LEU A 273 0.37 -8.27 -7.25
N ALA A 274 0.89 -9.08 -8.16
CA ALA A 274 0.31 -9.24 -9.51
C ALA A 274 -1.09 -9.84 -9.45
N ALA A 275 -1.28 -10.91 -8.67
CA ALA A 275 -2.59 -11.51 -8.44
C ALA A 275 -3.56 -10.52 -7.80
N GLY A 276 -3.10 -9.78 -6.80
CA GLY A 276 -3.91 -8.76 -6.12
C GLY A 276 -4.31 -7.61 -7.03
N PHE A 277 -3.42 -7.16 -7.90
CA PHE A 277 -3.75 -6.14 -8.89
C PHE A 277 -4.73 -6.68 -9.96
N GLY A 278 -4.47 -7.87 -10.48
CA GLY A 278 -5.29 -8.48 -11.53
C GLY A 278 -6.73 -8.77 -11.08
N ILE A 279 -6.92 -9.23 -9.84
CA ILE A 279 -8.24 -9.59 -9.32
C ILE A 279 -9.16 -8.39 -9.05
N GLN A 280 -8.64 -7.17 -8.93
CA GLN A 280 -9.43 -5.99 -8.59
C GLN A 280 -10.57 -5.73 -9.59
N SER A 281 -10.36 -6.04 -10.85
CA SER A 281 -11.40 -5.91 -11.89
C SER A 281 -12.59 -6.84 -11.62
N LEU A 282 -12.32 -8.07 -11.19
CA LEU A 282 -13.34 -9.03 -10.77
C LEU A 282 -13.99 -8.60 -9.46
N GLY A 283 -13.20 -8.11 -8.50
CA GLY A 283 -13.69 -7.57 -7.22
C GLY A 283 -14.73 -6.47 -7.42
N ARG A 284 -14.51 -5.55 -8.36
CA ARG A 284 -15.48 -4.50 -8.75
C ARG A 284 -16.78 -5.07 -9.32
N ARG A 285 -16.74 -6.18 -10.07
CA ARG A 285 -17.93 -6.82 -10.66
C ARG A 285 -18.76 -7.59 -9.64
N ILE A 286 -18.10 -8.18 -8.64
CA ILE A 286 -18.76 -8.94 -7.56
C ILE A 286 -19.44 -7.98 -6.59
N ASP A 287 -18.90 -6.76 -6.45
CA ASP A 287 -19.37 -5.79 -5.49
C ASP A 287 -20.81 -5.32 -5.80
N ASN A 288 -21.58 -5.06 -4.73
CA ASN A 288 -22.95 -4.57 -4.82
C ASN A 288 -23.08 -3.28 -3.99
N PRO A 289 -23.57 -2.16 -4.59
CA PRO A 289 -23.77 -0.91 -3.87
C PRO A 289 -24.65 -1.01 -2.63
N ASP A 290 -25.65 -1.87 -2.65
CA ASP A 290 -26.63 -2.02 -1.57
C ASP A 290 -26.27 -3.14 -0.58
N GLY A 291 -25.19 -3.86 -0.84
CA GLY A 291 -24.76 -5.00 -0.04
C GLY A 291 -23.33 -4.89 0.51
N VAL A 292 -22.84 -6.02 1.03
CA VAL A 292 -21.45 -6.22 1.47
C VAL A 292 -20.79 -7.38 0.72
N ARG A 293 -21.29 -7.71 -0.47
CA ARG A 293 -20.81 -8.87 -1.25
C ARG A 293 -19.30 -8.78 -1.55
N GLY A 294 -18.79 -7.59 -1.90
CA GLY A 294 -17.38 -7.38 -2.16
C GLY A 294 -16.51 -7.70 -0.93
N VAL A 295 -16.89 -7.17 0.24
CA VAL A 295 -16.20 -7.42 1.52
C VAL A 295 -16.32 -8.90 1.92
N ALA A 296 -17.50 -9.49 1.78
CA ALA A 296 -17.72 -10.90 2.11
C ALA A 296 -16.87 -11.82 1.23
N ALA A 297 -16.84 -11.59 -0.08
CA ALA A 297 -16.01 -12.35 -1.01
C ALA A 297 -14.51 -12.18 -0.68
N ALA A 298 -14.05 -10.97 -0.36
CA ALA A 298 -12.67 -10.72 0.05
C ALA A 298 -12.29 -11.53 1.30
N LEU A 299 -13.10 -11.47 2.35
CA LEU A 299 -12.84 -12.19 3.61
C LEU A 299 -12.92 -13.72 3.43
N THR A 300 -13.78 -14.21 2.54
CA THR A 300 -13.83 -15.64 2.18
C THR A 300 -12.54 -16.07 1.47
N VAL A 301 -12.06 -15.31 0.47
CA VAL A 301 -10.80 -15.60 -0.22
C VAL A 301 -9.62 -15.51 0.74
N LEU A 302 -9.63 -14.58 1.68
CA LEU A 302 -8.62 -14.47 2.74
C LEU A 302 -8.62 -15.69 3.67
N ALA A 303 -9.79 -16.18 4.09
CA ALA A 303 -9.89 -17.39 4.90
C ALA A 303 -9.34 -18.62 4.15
N ILE A 304 -9.66 -18.77 2.86
CA ILE A 304 -9.08 -19.81 1.99
C ILE A 304 -7.55 -19.63 1.88
N GLY A 305 -7.07 -18.40 1.67
CA GLY A 305 -5.65 -18.09 1.61
C GLY A 305 -4.91 -18.45 2.90
N MET A 306 -5.52 -18.19 4.08
CA MET A 306 -4.97 -18.58 5.37
C MET A 306 -4.96 -20.11 5.55
N ALA A 307 -5.97 -20.81 5.07
CA ALA A 307 -5.97 -22.28 5.08
C ALA A 307 -4.86 -22.86 4.21
N LEU A 308 -4.64 -22.31 3.03
CA LEU A 308 -3.52 -22.70 2.15
C LEU A 308 -2.16 -22.33 2.75
N ALA A 309 -2.06 -21.21 3.46
CA ALA A 309 -0.85 -20.84 4.19
C ALA A 309 -0.56 -21.78 5.37
N ALA A 310 -1.60 -22.22 6.12
CA ALA A 310 -1.47 -23.24 7.15
C ALA A 310 -0.96 -24.56 6.56
N LEU A 311 -1.52 -24.95 5.42
CA LEU A 311 -1.09 -26.16 4.70
C LEU A 311 0.35 -26.03 4.16
N ALA A 312 0.72 -24.85 3.63
CA ALA A 312 2.09 -24.57 3.18
C ALA A 312 3.09 -24.64 4.34
N ALA A 313 2.73 -24.09 5.51
CA ALA A 313 3.55 -24.14 6.71
C ALA A 313 3.69 -25.57 7.28
N HIS A 314 2.67 -26.42 7.10
CA HIS A 314 2.71 -27.82 7.51
C HIS A 314 3.53 -28.69 6.54
N MET A 315 3.28 -28.55 5.23
CA MET A 315 3.92 -29.38 4.19
C MET A 315 5.34 -28.94 3.84
N LEU A 316 5.66 -27.67 4.04
CA LEU A 316 6.92 -27.02 3.66
C LEU A 316 7.33 -27.31 2.20
N THR A 317 6.37 -27.16 1.27
CA THR A 317 6.57 -27.38 -0.18
C THR A 317 6.51 -26.06 -0.94
N ILE A 318 7.40 -25.89 -1.92
CA ILE A 318 7.51 -24.69 -2.75
C ILE A 318 6.18 -24.40 -3.46
N TRP A 319 5.59 -25.39 -4.10
CA TRP A 319 4.35 -25.22 -4.88
C TRP A 319 3.16 -24.77 -4.01
N MET A 320 2.99 -25.37 -2.84
CA MET A 320 1.92 -24.97 -1.93
C MET A 320 2.12 -23.54 -1.43
N SER A 321 3.36 -23.15 -1.18
CA SER A 321 3.72 -21.78 -0.79
C SER A 321 3.40 -20.76 -1.88
N LEU A 322 3.67 -21.06 -3.16
CA LEU A 322 3.33 -20.20 -4.29
C LEU A 322 1.81 -20.09 -4.49
N ILE A 323 1.09 -21.20 -4.34
CA ILE A 323 -0.39 -21.19 -4.39
C ILE A 323 -0.95 -20.32 -3.26
N ALA A 324 -0.48 -20.52 -2.03
CA ALA A 324 -0.91 -19.74 -0.87
C ALA A 324 -0.62 -18.25 -1.06
N ALA A 325 0.59 -17.89 -1.51
CA ALA A 325 0.97 -16.50 -1.80
C ALA A 325 0.07 -15.87 -2.87
N THR A 326 -0.27 -16.61 -3.92
CA THR A 326 -1.15 -16.14 -5.01
C THR A 326 -2.58 -15.90 -4.50
N VAL A 327 -3.14 -16.84 -3.72
CA VAL A 327 -4.52 -16.72 -3.20
C VAL A 327 -4.60 -15.62 -2.14
N LEU A 328 -3.58 -15.48 -1.26
CA LEU A 328 -3.49 -14.35 -0.33
C LEU A 328 -3.38 -13.03 -1.08
N GLY A 329 -2.65 -13.00 -2.20
CA GLY A 329 -2.61 -11.86 -3.10
C GLY A 329 -3.98 -11.50 -3.67
N CYS A 330 -4.75 -12.49 -4.12
CA CYS A 330 -6.15 -12.25 -4.54
C CYS A 330 -7.00 -11.68 -3.39
N GLY A 331 -6.87 -12.23 -2.18
CA GLY A 331 -7.54 -11.73 -0.99
C GLY A 331 -7.19 -10.28 -0.68
N TYR A 332 -5.90 -9.94 -0.74
CA TYR A 332 -5.39 -8.57 -0.64
C TYR A 332 -6.08 -7.63 -1.65
N GLY A 333 -6.04 -7.98 -2.93
CA GLY A 333 -6.60 -7.14 -3.98
C GLY A 333 -8.10 -6.93 -3.86
N MET A 334 -8.84 -7.99 -3.51
CA MET A 334 -10.29 -7.90 -3.26
C MET A 334 -10.62 -7.07 -2.02
N ALA A 335 -9.88 -7.25 -0.92
CA ALA A 335 -10.07 -6.48 0.31
C ALA A 335 -9.78 -4.99 0.08
N MET A 336 -8.72 -4.67 -0.67
CA MET A 336 -8.37 -3.30 -1.03
C MET A 336 -9.49 -2.63 -1.82
N ILE A 337 -9.98 -3.26 -2.90
CA ILE A 337 -10.99 -2.63 -3.74
C ILE A 337 -12.35 -2.55 -3.04
N ALA A 338 -12.75 -3.59 -2.30
CA ALA A 338 -14.00 -3.60 -1.55
C ALA A 338 -14.01 -2.50 -0.47
N GLY A 339 -12.90 -2.37 0.28
CA GLY A 339 -12.74 -1.32 1.29
C GLY A 339 -12.79 0.08 0.70
N LEU A 340 -12.10 0.33 -0.42
CA LEU A 340 -12.12 1.63 -1.10
C LEU A 340 -13.52 1.99 -1.63
N LEU A 341 -14.26 1.03 -2.19
CA LEU A 341 -15.62 1.26 -2.67
C LEU A 341 -16.57 1.59 -1.50
N GLU A 342 -16.41 0.92 -0.36
CA GLU A 342 -17.18 1.23 0.85
C GLU A 342 -16.85 2.63 1.39
N VAL A 343 -15.59 3.03 1.43
CA VAL A 343 -15.15 4.38 1.81
C VAL A 343 -15.79 5.44 0.92
N GLN A 344 -15.78 5.24 -0.40
CA GLN A 344 -16.42 6.14 -1.37
C GLN A 344 -17.93 6.25 -1.14
N ARG A 345 -18.61 5.14 -0.84
CA ARG A 345 -20.05 5.11 -0.52
C ARG A 345 -20.37 5.86 0.77
N ILE A 346 -19.56 5.67 1.80
CA ILE A 346 -19.75 6.36 3.08
C ILE A 346 -19.61 7.87 2.86
N ALA A 347 -18.56 8.31 2.19
CA ALA A 347 -18.34 9.72 1.90
C ALA A 347 -19.47 10.33 1.06
N ALA A 348 -19.92 9.64 0.00
CA ALA A 348 -21.02 10.09 -0.86
C ALA A 348 -22.35 10.21 -0.10
N ARG A 349 -22.65 9.25 0.79
CA ARG A 349 -23.91 9.25 1.56
C ARG A 349 -23.89 10.25 2.73
N SER A 350 -22.71 10.54 3.29
CA SER A 350 -22.59 11.50 4.40
C SER A 350 -22.80 12.95 3.99
N GLY A 351 -22.70 13.25 2.67
CA GLY A 351 -22.71 14.63 2.15
C GLY A 351 -21.56 15.50 2.64
N ARG A 352 -20.57 14.89 3.32
CA ARG A 352 -19.37 15.54 3.84
C ARG A 352 -18.26 15.47 2.82
N ASN A 353 -17.49 16.54 2.69
CA ASN A 353 -16.37 16.58 1.75
C ASN A 353 -15.08 16.00 2.39
N ASP A 354 -15.19 14.83 3.04
CA ASP A 354 -14.10 14.19 3.79
C ASP A 354 -13.58 12.87 3.17
N LEU A 355 -13.87 12.64 1.88
CA LEU A 355 -13.45 11.42 1.16
C LEU A 355 -11.93 11.19 1.22
N ALA A 356 -11.14 12.24 1.01
CA ALA A 356 -9.68 12.13 1.04
C ALA A 356 -9.18 11.71 2.42
N GLY A 357 -9.70 12.34 3.48
CA GLY A 357 -9.38 11.98 4.86
C GLY A 357 -9.82 10.56 5.22
N LEU A 358 -11.05 10.16 4.85
CA LEU A 358 -11.57 8.82 5.11
C LEU A 358 -10.75 7.75 4.37
N THR A 359 -10.31 8.05 3.15
CA THR A 359 -9.39 7.18 2.38
C THR A 359 -8.03 7.06 3.08
N ALA A 360 -7.50 8.16 3.62
CA ALA A 360 -6.24 8.13 4.36
C ALA A 360 -6.36 7.31 5.66
N VAL A 361 -7.49 7.40 6.39
CA VAL A 361 -7.76 6.54 7.54
C VAL A 361 -7.84 5.07 7.13
N PHE A 362 -8.55 4.76 6.05
CA PHE A 362 -8.62 3.39 5.53
C PHE A 362 -7.22 2.83 5.25
N TYR A 363 -6.39 3.55 4.47
CA TYR A 363 -5.01 3.12 4.22
C TYR A 363 -4.20 2.97 5.51
N SER A 364 -4.34 3.90 6.46
CA SER A 364 -3.63 3.82 7.75
C SER A 364 -3.96 2.53 8.50
N VAL A 365 -5.24 2.13 8.50
CA VAL A 365 -5.68 0.87 9.12
C VAL A 365 -5.17 -0.34 8.33
N THR A 366 -5.15 -0.29 6.98
CA THR A 366 -4.62 -1.40 6.18
C THR A 366 -3.14 -1.65 6.48
N TYR A 367 -2.35 -0.60 6.67
CA TYR A 367 -0.92 -0.71 6.98
C TYR A 367 -0.63 -1.35 8.34
N LEU A 368 -1.56 -1.32 9.31
CA LEU A 368 -1.40 -2.05 10.57
C LEU A 368 -1.21 -3.57 10.37
N GLY A 369 -1.67 -4.11 9.24
CA GLY A 369 -1.43 -5.50 8.87
C GLY A 369 0.05 -5.88 8.78
N PHE A 370 0.96 -4.94 8.53
CA PHE A 370 2.40 -5.20 8.54
C PHE A 370 2.99 -5.44 9.95
N ALA A 371 2.23 -5.23 11.01
CA ALA A 371 2.63 -5.65 12.36
C ALA A 371 2.52 -7.18 12.58
N ILE A 372 1.72 -7.87 11.76
CA ILE A 372 1.42 -9.30 11.95
C ILE A 372 2.70 -10.15 12.02
N PRO A 373 3.70 -10.04 11.10
CA PRO A 373 4.91 -10.86 11.21
C PRO A 373 5.65 -10.69 12.55
N ALA A 374 5.82 -9.45 13.00
CA ALA A 374 6.49 -9.18 14.27
C ALA A 374 5.70 -9.74 15.47
N VAL A 375 4.37 -9.62 15.46
CA VAL A 375 3.51 -10.20 16.51
C VAL A 375 3.60 -11.72 16.51
N LEU A 376 3.59 -12.37 15.34
CA LEU A 376 3.71 -13.82 15.23
C LEU A 376 5.10 -14.31 15.65
N ALA A 377 6.16 -13.57 15.29
CA ALA A 377 7.52 -13.87 15.75
C ALA A 377 7.65 -13.78 17.29
N LEU A 378 7.05 -12.75 17.90
CA LEU A 378 6.97 -12.65 19.37
C LEU A 378 6.23 -13.83 19.99
N ILE A 379 5.11 -14.24 19.43
CA ILE A 379 4.34 -15.39 19.93
C ILE A 379 5.21 -16.67 19.89
N THR A 380 5.94 -16.91 18.79
CA THR A 380 6.82 -18.10 18.71
C THR A 380 8.00 -18.04 19.67
N GLU A 381 8.49 -16.85 20.00
CA GLU A 381 9.57 -16.67 20.95
C GLU A 381 9.14 -16.97 22.40
N PHE A 382 7.94 -16.52 22.80
CA PHE A 382 7.41 -16.74 24.15
C PHE A 382 6.70 -18.08 24.33
N TRP A 383 6.06 -18.60 23.29
CA TRP A 383 5.28 -19.87 23.33
C TRP A 383 5.75 -20.83 22.24
N HIS A 384 6.82 -21.57 22.52
CA HIS A 384 7.45 -22.52 21.58
C HIS A 384 6.51 -23.63 21.10
N ALA A 385 5.42 -23.92 21.83
CA ALA A 385 4.38 -24.88 21.42
C ALA A 385 3.48 -24.35 20.29
N VAL A 386 3.45 -23.03 20.06
CA VAL A 386 2.62 -22.40 19.02
C VAL A 386 3.43 -22.30 17.74
N THR A 387 3.04 -23.07 16.73
CA THR A 387 3.68 -23.05 15.41
C THR A 387 2.98 -22.08 14.46
N TYR A 388 3.64 -21.71 13.37
CA TYR A 388 3.04 -20.87 12.32
C TYR A 388 1.77 -21.53 11.72
N THR A 389 1.69 -22.86 11.66
CA THR A 389 0.47 -23.57 11.26
C THR A 389 -0.71 -23.22 12.17
N HIS A 390 -0.51 -23.26 13.49
CA HIS A 390 -1.56 -22.87 14.45
C HIS A 390 -1.99 -21.40 14.28
N MET A 391 -1.04 -20.52 14.00
CA MET A 391 -1.32 -19.10 13.80
C MET A 391 -2.12 -18.84 12.52
N PHE A 392 -1.81 -19.53 11.43
CA PHE A 392 -2.61 -19.44 10.20
C PHE A 392 -4.01 -20.03 10.38
N ILE A 393 -4.17 -21.10 11.18
CA ILE A 393 -5.50 -21.61 11.56
C ILE A 393 -6.25 -20.55 12.38
N PHE A 394 -5.60 -19.89 13.33
CA PHE A 394 -6.21 -18.75 14.02
C PHE A 394 -6.58 -17.62 13.03
N GLY A 395 -5.76 -17.37 12.02
CA GLY A 395 -6.06 -16.44 10.93
C GLY A 395 -7.35 -16.78 10.18
N ILE A 396 -7.63 -18.08 9.94
CA ILE A 396 -8.91 -18.52 9.35
C ILE A 396 -10.08 -18.11 10.24
N VAL A 397 -9.99 -18.42 11.55
CA VAL A 397 -11.04 -18.07 12.51
C VAL A 397 -11.27 -16.57 12.57
N ALA A 398 -10.18 -15.80 12.62
CA ALA A 398 -10.24 -14.33 12.63
C ALA A 398 -10.89 -13.77 11.36
N ALA A 399 -10.56 -14.30 10.17
CA ALA A 399 -11.20 -13.88 8.92
C ALA A 399 -12.69 -14.19 8.89
N LEU A 400 -13.10 -15.36 9.38
CA LEU A 400 -14.51 -15.75 9.48
C LEU A 400 -15.27 -14.90 10.52
N LEU A 401 -14.64 -14.54 11.63
CA LEU A 401 -15.22 -13.61 12.61
C LEU A 401 -15.41 -12.21 12.00
N CYS A 402 -14.41 -11.69 11.27
CA CYS A 402 -14.53 -10.43 10.55
C CYS A 402 -15.67 -10.48 9.52
N LEU A 403 -15.82 -11.60 8.82
CA LEU A 403 -16.93 -11.84 7.90
C LEU A 403 -18.28 -11.80 8.63
N ALA A 404 -18.40 -12.48 9.77
CA ALA A 404 -19.62 -12.47 10.56
C ALA A 404 -19.97 -11.06 11.06
N ILE A 405 -18.97 -10.28 11.52
CA ILE A 405 -19.14 -8.89 11.94
C ILE A 405 -19.64 -8.04 10.77
N ALA A 406 -19.06 -8.16 9.58
CA ALA A 406 -19.45 -7.40 8.41
C ALA A 406 -20.89 -7.72 7.97
N LEU A 407 -21.28 -9.00 7.95
CA LEU A 407 -22.63 -9.43 7.62
C LEU A 407 -23.66 -8.97 8.66
N TYR A 408 -23.32 -9.05 9.94
CA TYR A 408 -24.17 -8.56 11.03
C TYR A 408 -24.38 -7.04 10.96
N GLY A 409 -23.30 -6.30 10.76
CA GLY A 409 -23.36 -4.83 10.59
C GLY A 409 -24.27 -4.42 9.43
N HIS A 410 -24.22 -5.15 8.32
CA HIS A 410 -25.08 -4.90 7.17
C HIS A 410 -26.57 -5.15 7.46
N ARG A 411 -26.91 -6.29 8.10
CA ARG A 411 -28.31 -6.66 8.41
C ARG A 411 -28.99 -5.64 9.31
N ARG A 412 -28.30 -5.11 10.31
CA ARG A 412 -28.84 -4.06 11.21
C ARG A 412 -29.11 -2.72 10.52
N HIS A 413 -28.41 -2.44 9.42
CA HIS A 413 -28.68 -1.23 8.63
C HIS A 413 -29.86 -1.39 7.69
N ALA A 414 -30.11 -2.59 7.15
CA ALA A 414 -31.25 -2.85 6.29
C ALA A 414 -32.59 -2.84 7.04
N VAL A 415 -32.57 -3.03 8.36
CA VAL A 415 -33.78 -3.02 9.23
C VAL A 415 -34.07 -1.61 9.79
N ALA A 416 -33.07 -0.70 9.77
CA ALA A 416 -33.20 0.67 10.33
C ALA A 416 -33.41 1.76 9.25
N ALA A 417 -33.40 1.37 7.96
CA ALA A 417 -33.71 2.21 6.79
C ALA A 417 -35.09 1.86 6.24
#